data_a78ed6162545e064544bcca31cb1738e
#
_entry.id   a78ed6162545e064544bcca31cb1738e
#
_cell.length_a   1.000
_cell.length_b   1.000
_cell.length_c   1.000
_cell.angle_alpha   90.00
_cell.angle_beta   90.00
_cell.angle_gamma   90.00
#
_symmetry.space_group_name_H-M   'P 1'
#
loop_
_entity.id
_entity.type
_entity.pdbx_description
1 polymer ?
#
loop_
_entity_poly.entity_id
_entity_poly.type
_entity_poly.pdbx_seq_one_letter_code
_entity_poly.pdbx_strand_id
1 'polypeptide(L)'
;NLEYFEAEGEAAFYGPKIDFMAEDAMGREHQLATIQLDFVQPERFGLTYVNEKGEKERPVMIHHATLGSIERFMSVFIEHTAGWFPFWCAPEQIRILTINDAVEDYVAKIEAILKDITLEAPLRHNDIRYRVDRRNESLGKKIREATKMKIPCILIVGPKDVEAETVSVRLHESEDTVKLADLAEYIKNLK
;
A
#
# COMPACT_ATOMS: atom_id res chain seq x y z
N ASN A 1 -6.06 -21.09 -13.76
CA ASN A 1 -5.19 -22.24 -13.39
C ASN A 1 -3.87 -21.66 -12.93
N LEU A 2 -3.48 -21.97 -11.69
CA LEU A 2 -2.14 -21.72 -11.19
C LEU A 2 -1.29 -22.96 -11.44
N GLU A 3 -0.06 -22.80 -11.87
CA GLU A 3 0.90 -23.89 -11.90
C GLU A 3 1.24 -24.28 -10.46
N TYR A 4 1.32 -25.57 -10.19
CA TYR A 4 1.70 -26.08 -8.88
C TYR A 4 2.53 -27.35 -9.02
N PHE A 5 3.29 -27.66 -8.00
CA PHE A 5 4.01 -28.92 -7.86
C PHE A 5 3.75 -29.53 -6.48
N GLU A 6 3.87 -30.82 -6.35
CA GLU A 6 3.73 -31.53 -5.09
C GLU A 6 5.11 -31.84 -4.51
N ALA A 7 5.32 -31.45 -3.25
CA ALA A 7 6.55 -31.68 -2.52
C ALA A 7 6.31 -32.70 -1.40
N GLU A 8 6.45 -33.98 -1.70
CA GLU A 8 6.31 -35.05 -0.73
C GLU A 8 7.35 -34.94 0.40
N GLY A 9 6.90 -35.11 1.65
CA GLY A 9 7.76 -35.04 2.81
C GLY A 9 7.98 -33.64 3.39
N GLU A 10 7.49 -32.57 2.74
CA GLU A 10 7.61 -31.20 3.24
C GLU A 10 6.39 -30.71 4.04
N ALA A 11 5.41 -31.57 4.28
CA ALA A 11 4.26 -31.26 5.12
C ALA A 11 4.69 -30.96 6.58
N ALA A 12 3.90 -30.12 7.27
CA ALA A 12 4.10 -29.96 8.70
C ALA A 12 3.71 -31.26 9.46
N PHE A 13 4.27 -31.47 10.66
CA PHE A 13 3.96 -32.66 11.47
C PHE A 13 2.48 -32.74 11.88
N TYR A 14 1.76 -31.62 11.81
CA TYR A 14 0.36 -31.51 12.17
C TYR A 14 -0.61 -31.60 10.96
N GLY A 15 -0.10 -31.61 9.72
CA GLY A 15 -0.92 -31.74 8.52
C GLY A 15 -0.32 -31.16 7.25
N PRO A 16 -1.03 -31.28 6.12
CA PRO A 16 -0.58 -30.76 4.84
C PRO A 16 -0.63 -29.23 4.79
N LYS A 17 0.15 -28.65 3.86
CA LYS A 17 0.21 -27.20 3.63
C LYS A 17 0.20 -26.86 2.15
N ILE A 18 -0.22 -25.65 1.84
CA ILE A 18 -0.08 -25.02 0.53
C ILE A 18 0.76 -23.77 0.74
N ASP A 19 1.91 -23.70 0.08
CA ASP A 19 2.80 -22.55 0.10
C ASP A 19 2.70 -21.78 -1.22
N PHE A 20 2.62 -20.45 -1.13
CA PHE A 20 2.63 -19.57 -2.28
C PHE A 20 4.05 -19.03 -2.46
N MET A 21 4.67 -19.41 -3.57
CA MET A 21 6.02 -19.00 -3.92
C MET A 21 5.96 -17.84 -4.90
N ALA A 22 6.85 -16.87 -4.74
CA ALA A 22 7.08 -15.81 -5.71
C ALA A 22 8.56 -15.70 -6.04
N GLU A 23 8.86 -15.43 -7.29
CA GLU A 23 10.23 -15.22 -7.78
C GLU A 23 10.54 -13.72 -7.80
N ASP A 24 11.71 -13.34 -7.30
CA ASP A 24 12.18 -11.97 -7.38
C ASP A 24 12.86 -11.67 -8.71
N ALA A 25 13.26 -10.41 -8.94
CA ALA A 25 13.90 -9.96 -10.16
C ALA A 25 15.26 -10.65 -10.45
N MET A 26 15.83 -11.35 -9.49
CA MET A 26 17.08 -12.12 -9.62
C MET A 26 16.86 -13.62 -9.77
N GLY A 27 15.61 -14.07 -9.89
CA GLY A 27 15.26 -15.49 -10.00
C GLY A 27 15.34 -16.26 -8.68
N ARG A 28 15.26 -15.57 -7.53
CA ARG A 28 15.23 -16.23 -6.21
C ARG A 28 13.80 -16.46 -5.78
N GLU A 29 13.49 -17.66 -5.34
CA GLU A 29 12.16 -18.01 -4.83
C GLU A 29 11.99 -17.59 -3.37
N HIS A 30 10.82 -17.02 -3.08
CA HIS A 30 10.41 -16.60 -1.75
C HIS A 30 9.02 -17.14 -1.43
N GLN A 31 8.91 -17.84 -0.30
CA GLN A 31 7.62 -18.22 0.26
C GLN A 31 6.96 -16.97 0.89
N LEU A 32 5.89 -16.48 0.28
CA LEU A 32 5.20 -15.27 0.70
C LEU A 32 3.95 -15.54 1.53
N ALA A 33 3.21 -16.61 1.22
CA ALA A 33 2.00 -16.95 1.95
C ALA A 33 1.91 -18.45 2.17
N THR A 34 1.12 -18.87 3.15
CA THR A 34 0.88 -20.28 3.42
C THR A 34 -0.52 -20.51 3.97
N ILE A 35 -1.09 -21.67 3.65
CA ILE A 35 -2.29 -22.21 4.26
C ILE A 35 -1.93 -23.59 4.78
N GLN A 36 -2.20 -23.87 6.06
CA GLN A 36 -1.84 -25.12 6.72
C GLN A 36 -3.06 -25.74 7.40
N LEU A 37 -3.30 -27.01 7.18
CA LEU A 37 -4.28 -27.78 7.94
C LEU A 37 -3.62 -28.35 9.19
N ASP A 38 -4.30 -28.29 10.31
CA ASP A 38 -3.80 -28.79 11.58
C ASP A 38 -4.84 -29.70 12.25
N PHE A 39 -4.49 -30.96 12.34
CA PHE A 39 -5.31 -32.00 12.99
C PHE A 39 -4.89 -32.28 14.44
N VAL A 40 -3.72 -31.77 14.85
CA VAL A 40 -3.10 -32.06 16.16
C VAL A 40 -3.54 -31.08 17.23
N GLN A 41 -3.50 -29.77 16.96
CA GLN A 41 -3.83 -28.76 17.97
C GLN A 41 -5.30 -28.83 18.43
N PRO A 42 -6.30 -29.01 17.57
CA PRO A 42 -7.69 -29.19 18.03
C PRO A 42 -7.86 -30.35 19.01
N GLU A 43 -7.10 -31.42 18.84
CA GLU A 43 -7.08 -32.53 19.78
C GLU A 43 -6.47 -32.15 21.11
N ARG A 44 -5.28 -31.52 21.09
CA ARG A 44 -4.55 -31.12 22.30
C ARG A 44 -5.30 -30.09 23.14
N PHE A 45 -6.05 -29.20 22.49
CA PHE A 45 -6.89 -28.21 23.16
C PHE A 45 -8.27 -28.72 23.53
N GLY A 46 -8.63 -29.95 23.16
CA GLY A 46 -9.95 -30.53 23.44
C GLY A 46 -11.09 -29.78 22.74
N LEU A 47 -10.81 -29.18 21.56
CA LEU A 47 -11.81 -28.40 20.84
C LEU A 47 -12.89 -29.32 20.25
N THR A 48 -14.14 -28.89 20.40
CA THR A 48 -15.30 -29.58 19.78
C THR A 48 -16.29 -28.55 19.26
N TYR A 49 -17.04 -28.93 18.23
CA TYR A 49 -18.21 -28.21 17.73
C TYR A 49 -19.38 -29.15 17.65
N VAL A 50 -20.60 -28.64 17.52
CA VAL A 50 -21.80 -29.43 17.33
C VAL A 50 -22.09 -29.48 15.84
N ASN A 51 -22.09 -30.70 15.26
CA ASN A 51 -22.38 -30.91 13.85
C ASN A 51 -23.88 -30.81 13.55
N GLU A 52 -24.26 -30.92 12.28
CA GLU A 52 -25.66 -30.86 11.82
C GLU A 52 -26.57 -31.92 12.44
N LYS A 53 -26.02 -33.03 12.93
CA LYS A 53 -26.73 -34.10 13.62
C LYS A 53 -26.90 -33.88 15.12
N GLY A 54 -26.37 -32.77 15.66
CA GLY A 54 -26.37 -32.48 17.08
C GLY A 54 -25.27 -33.21 17.88
N GLU A 55 -24.31 -33.83 17.22
CA GLU A 55 -23.22 -34.58 17.84
C GLU A 55 -21.98 -33.70 18.01
N LYS A 56 -21.18 -33.96 19.06
CA LYS A 56 -19.90 -33.28 19.25
C LYS A 56 -18.85 -33.92 18.34
N GLU A 57 -18.23 -33.09 17.54
CA GLU A 57 -17.18 -33.45 16.60
C GLU A 57 -15.94 -32.57 16.77
N ARG A 58 -14.76 -33.11 16.42
CA ARG A 58 -13.50 -32.34 16.49
C ARG A 58 -13.33 -31.50 15.21
N PRO A 59 -13.05 -30.19 15.33
CA PRO A 59 -12.75 -29.37 14.16
C PRO A 59 -11.36 -29.65 13.60
N VAL A 60 -11.13 -29.27 12.35
CA VAL A 60 -9.81 -29.09 11.78
C VAL A 60 -9.44 -27.61 11.91
N MET A 61 -8.23 -27.32 12.38
CA MET A 61 -7.75 -25.93 12.44
C MET A 61 -7.06 -25.57 11.13
N ILE A 62 -7.30 -24.37 10.65
CA ILE A 62 -6.63 -23.83 9.47
C ILE A 62 -5.79 -22.63 9.90
N HIS A 63 -4.48 -22.74 9.71
CA HIS A 63 -3.56 -21.64 9.87
C HIS A 63 -3.40 -20.94 8.53
N HIS A 64 -3.49 -19.62 8.52
CA HIS A 64 -3.32 -18.82 7.30
C HIS A 64 -2.38 -17.66 7.58
N ALA A 65 -1.28 -17.60 6.85
CA ALA A 65 -0.36 -16.48 6.84
C ALA A 65 -0.40 -15.82 5.45
N THR A 66 -1.05 -14.67 5.35
CA THR A 66 -1.26 -13.97 4.06
C THR A 66 0.04 -13.39 3.49
N LEU A 67 0.90 -12.87 4.36
CA LEU A 67 2.16 -12.21 3.97
C LEU A 67 3.39 -12.98 4.45
N GLY A 68 3.22 -14.12 5.11
CA GLY A 68 4.30 -14.84 5.76
C GLY A 68 5.01 -13.97 6.81
N SER A 69 6.31 -13.76 6.68
CA SER A 69 7.05 -12.74 7.46
C SER A 69 6.91 -11.38 6.80
N ILE A 70 6.52 -10.37 7.59
CA ILE A 70 6.40 -8.99 7.11
C ILE A 70 7.73 -8.49 6.54
N GLU A 71 8.85 -8.82 7.16
CA GLU A 71 10.18 -8.39 6.72
C GLU A 71 10.54 -8.98 5.36
N ARG A 72 10.24 -10.26 5.14
CA ARG A 72 10.46 -10.93 3.85
C ARG A 72 9.55 -10.33 2.77
N PHE A 73 8.27 -10.17 3.08
CA PHE A 73 7.32 -9.55 2.16
C PHE A 73 7.77 -8.15 1.77
N MET A 74 8.13 -7.31 2.74
CA MET A 74 8.63 -5.94 2.50
C MET A 74 9.88 -5.93 1.63
N SER A 75 10.82 -6.85 1.84
CA SER A 75 12.03 -6.97 1.03
C SER A 75 11.68 -7.22 -0.43
N VAL A 76 10.86 -8.23 -0.71
CA VAL A 76 10.42 -8.56 -2.08
C VAL A 76 9.58 -7.44 -2.69
N PHE A 77 8.70 -6.83 -1.91
CA PHE A 77 7.82 -5.78 -2.38
C PHE A 77 8.57 -4.49 -2.75
N ILE A 78 9.57 -4.08 -1.94
CA ILE A 78 10.43 -2.94 -2.24
C ILE A 78 11.22 -3.19 -3.53
N GLU A 79 11.77 -4.40 -3.69
CA GLU A 79 12.53 -4.77 -4.89
C GLU A 79 11.61 -4.79 -6.12
N HIS A 80 10.45 -5.44 -6.04
CA HIS A 80 9.48 -5.55 -7.12
C HIS A 80 9.00 -4.18 -7.61
N THR A 81 8.71 -3.26 -6.70
CA THR A 81 8.22 -1.92 -7.04
C THR A 81 9.36 -0.93 -7.33
N ALA A 82 10.63 -1.35 -7.20
CA ALA A 82 11.79 -0.47 -7.22
C ALA A 82 11.63 0.75 -6.26
N GLY A 83 10.88 0.55 -5.17
CA GLY A 83 10.54 1.57 -4.17
C GLY A 83 9.41 2.52 -4.57
N TRP A 84 8.83 2.41 -5.76
CA TRP A 84 7.63 3.14 -6.17
C TRP A 84 6.39 2.40 -5.70
N PHE A 85 6.03 2.61 -4.44
CA PHE A 85 4.86 1.96 -3.88
C PHE A 85 3.56 2.45 -4.52
N PRO A 86 2.56 1.57 -4.67
CA PRO A 86 1.20 1.99 -4.97
C PRO A 86 0.74 3.10 -4.03
N PHE A 87 -0.06 4.03 -4.53
CA PHE A 87 -0.45 5.23 -3.80
C PHE A 87 -1.04 4.91 -2.41
N TRP A 88 -1.91 3.90 -2.32
CA TRP A 88 -2.60 3.53 -1.09
C TRP A 88 -1.66 3.06 0.03
N CYS A 89 -0.50 2.46 -0.28
CA CYS A 89 0.43 1.93 0.73
C CYS A 89 1.71 2.75 0.88
N ALA A 90 1.93 3.80 0.08
CA ALA A 90 3.10 4.66 0.20
C ALA A 90 3.14 5.35 1.58
N PRO A 91 4.28 5.34 2.31
CA PRO A 91 4.41 5.99 3.62
C PRO A 91 4.09 7.49 3.59
N GLU A 92 4.48 8.17 2.52
CA GLU A 92 4.08 9.51 2.16
C GLU A 92 3.47 9.45 0.76
N GLN A 93 2.18 9.78 0.66
CA GLN A 93 1.42 9.66 -0.57
C GLN A 93 1.54 10.91 -1.44
N ILE A 94 1.56 12.07 -0.79
CA ILE A 94 1.58 13.36 -1.48
C ILE A 94 2.65 14.27 -0.88
N ARG A 95 3.45 14.89 -1.74
CA ARG A 95 4.32 16.02 -1.38
C ARG A 95 3.82 17.28 -2.07
N ILE A 96 3.45 18.31 -1.30
CA ILE A 96 3.11 19.63 -1.84
C ILE A 96 4.39 20.46 -1.89
N LEU A 97 4.75 20.99 -3.05
CA LEU A 97 5.90 21.83 -3.28
C LEU A 97 5.45 23.26 -3.58
N THR A 98 5.84 24.20 -2.74
CA THR A 98 5.60 25.65 -2.98
C THR A 98 6.73 26.26 -3.78
N ILE A 99 6.40 27.14 -4.73
CA ILE A 99 7.41 27.93 -5.47
C ILE A 99 7.91 29.09 -4.61
N ASN A 100 7.00 29.74 -3.87
CA ASN A 100 7.30 30.82 -2.93
C ASN A 100 6.23 30.89 -1.84
N ASP A 101 6.42 31.77 -0.87
CA ASP A 101 5.52 31.89 0.30
C ASP A 101 4.18 32.59 -0.05
N ALA A 102 4.08 33.26 -1.20
CA ALA A 102 2.84 33.95 -1.60
C ALA A 102 1.66 33.01 -1.91
N VAL A 103 1.90 31.71 -2.01
CA VAL A 103 0.87 30.70 -2.31
C VAL A 103 0.32 30.01 -1.06
N GLU A 104 0.71 30.42 0.14
CA GLU A 104 0.37 29.71 1.40
C GLU A 104 -1.14 29.58 1.63
N ASP A 105 -1.92 30.65 1.35
CA ASP A 105 -3.38 30.61 1.48
C ASP A 105 -4.02 29.58 0.51
N TYR A 106 -3.39 29.40 -0.63
CA TYR A 106 -3.86 28.41 -1.61
C TYR A 106 -3.48 27.00 -1.19
N VAL A 107 -2.27 26.82 -0.63
CA VAL A 107 -1.84 25.56 -0.04
C VAL A 107 -2.78 25.15 1.08
N ALA A 108 -3.21 26.08 1.94
CA ALA A 108 -4.18 25.78 2.99
C ALA A 108 -5.52 25.25 2.45
N LYS A 109 -5.99 25.74 1.29
CA LYS A 109 -7.18 25.18 0.62
C LYS A 109 -6.94 23.74 0.15
N ILE A 110 -5.76 23.46 -0.41
CA ILE A 110 -5.38 22.10 -0.82
C ILE A 110 -5.31 21.18 0.40
N GLU A 111 -4.68 21.62 1.50
CA GLU A 111 -4.61 20.83 2.74
C GLU A 111 -6.01 20.54 3.31
N ALA A 112 -6.95 21.49 3.23
CA ALA A 112 -8.34 21.26 3.64
C ALA A 112 -9.01 20.17 2.78
N ILE A 113 -8.84 20.22 1.46
CA ILE A 113 -9.36 19.19 0.55
C ILE A 113 -8.75 17.82 0.90
N LEU A 114 -7.44 17.74 1.12
CA LEU A 114 -6.77 16.46 1.44
C LEU A 114 -7.25 15.86 2.75
N LYS A 115 -7.57 16.69 3.75
CA LYS A 115 -8.10 16.24 5.05
C LYS A 115 -9.52 15.70 4.94
N ASP A 116 -10.31 16.20 3.99
CA ASP A 116 -11.70 15.75 3.77
C ASP A 116 -11.78 14.49 2.89
N ILE A 117 -10.67 14.08 2.27
CA ILE A 117 -10.64 12.85 1.46
C ILE A 117 -10.62 11.64 2.38
N THR A 118 -11.68 10.84 2.29
CA THR A 118 -11.69 9.48 2.83
C THR A 118 -11.44 8.49 1.69
N LEU A 119 -10.37 7.72 1.78
CA LEU A 119 -10.08 6.65 0.82
C LEU A 119 -10.92 5.42 1.17
N GLU A 120 -11.52 4.80 0.16
CA GLU A 120 -12.14 3.48 0.30
C GLU A 120 -11.04 2.42 0.42
N ALA A 121 -10.53 2.23 1.62
CA ALA A 121 -9.53 1.21 1.89
C ALA A 121 -9.95 0.35 3.09
N PRO A 122 -9.55 -0.92 3.15
CA PRO A 122 -9.93 -1.82 4.25
C PRO A 122 -9.33 -1.43 5.61
N LEU A 123 -8.50 -0.40 5.67
CA LEU A 123 -7.82 0.05 6.88
C LEU A 123 -8.55 1.23 7.53
N ARG A 124 -8.66 1.21 8.86
CA ARG A 124 -9.42 2.18 9.68
C ARG A 124 -8.88 3.62 9.71
N HIS A 125 -7.74 3.89 9.08
CA HIS A 125 -7.14 5.22 8.96
C HIS A 125 -6.97 5.55 7.48
N ASN A 126 -7.99 6.15 6.90
CA ASN A 126 -8.06 6.47 5.48
C ASN A 126 -7.57 7.89 5.17
N ASP A 127 -6.85 8.51 6.10
CA ASP A 127 -6.33 9.86 5.92
C ASP A 127 -5.18 9.85 4.91
N ILE A 128 -5.19 10.83 4.02
CA ILE A 128 -4.09 11.06 3.09
C ILE A 128 -2.83 11.46 3.87
N ARG A 129 -1.76 10.72 3.68
CA ARG A 129 -0.44 11.01 4.26
C ARG A 129 0.31 11.96 3.34
N TYR A 130 0.34 13.23 3.70
CA TYR A 130 0.99 14.27 2.91
C TYR A 130 1.96 15.10 3.72
N ARG A 131 2.87 15.79 3.02
CA ARG A 131 3.75 16.84 3.58
C ARG A 131 3.81 18.03 2.65
N VAL A 132 4.01 19.21 3.25
CA VAL A 132 4.26 20.45 2.51
C VAL A 132 5.73 20.83 2.65
N ASP A 133 6.40 21.02 1.53
CA ASP A 133 7.79 21.49 1.49
C ASP A 133 7.85 23.02 1.36
N ARG A 134 7.93 23.68 2.52
CA ARG A 134 8.01 25.14 2.67
C ARG A 134 9.44 25.67 2.70
N ARG A 135 10.44 24.83 2.43
CA ARG A 135 11.84 25.27 2.46
C ARG A 135 12.11 26.33 1.39
N ASN A 136 12.98 27.28 1.72
CA ASN A 136 13.45 28.27 0.75
C ASN A 136 14.54 27.64 -0.15
N GLU A 137 14.11 26.79 -1.07
CA GLU A 137 14.94 26.04 -2.01
C GLU A 137 14.36 26.13 -3.41
N SER A 138 15.19 25.95 -4.44
CA SER A 138 14.71 25.94 -5.82
C SER A 138 13.71 24.80 -6.07
N LEU A 139 12.66 25.08 -6.87
CA LEU A 139 11.66 24.08 -7.23
C LEU A 139 12.29 22.79 -7.82
N GLY A 140 13.31 22.94 -8.68
CA GLY A 140 14.01 21.79 -9.27
C GLY A 140 14.71 20.92 -8.23
N LYS A 141 15.23 21.51 -7.14
CA LYS A 141 15.81 20.74 -6.02
C LYS A 141 14.72 20.01 -5.24
N LYS A 142 13.61 20.69 -4.91
CA LYS A 142 12.46 20.07 -4.21
C LYS A 142 11.90 18.91 -5.00
N ILE A 143 11.67 19.07 -6.31
CA ILE A 143 11.20 17.99 -7.20
C ILE A 143 12.18 16.80 -7.20
N ARG A 144 13.47 17.06 -7.38
CA ARG A 144 14.50 16.01 -7.41
C ARG A 144 14.52 15.21 -6.10
N GLU A 145 14.43 15.89 -4.97
CA GLU A 145 14.42 15.23 -3.66
C GLU A 145 13.16 14.41 -3.46
N ALA A 146 11.97 14.93 -3.79
CA ALA A 146 10.71 14.19 -3.71
C ALA A 146 10.71 12.96 -4.63
N THR A 147 11.20 13.09 -5.87
CA THR A 147 11.35 11.98 -6.80
C THR A 147 12.35 10.94 -6.29
N LYS A 148 13.48 11.37 -5.72
CA LYS A 148 14.47 10.46 -5.13
C LYS A 148 13.92 9.68 -3.94
N MET A 149 13.00 10.28 -3.18
CA MET A 149 12.26 9.62 -2.09
C MET A 149 11.11 8.74 -2.57
N LYS A 150 10.90 8.63 -3.89
CA LYS A 150 9.84 7.82 -4.49
C LYS A 150 8.43 8.23 -4.03
N ILE A 151 8.20 9.53 -3.86
CA ILE A 151 6.86 10.04 -3.54
C ILE A 151 5.95 9.84 -4.76
N PRO A 152 4.85 9.09 -4.65
CA PRO A 152 4.03 8.73 -5.82
C PRO A 152 3.30 9.91 -6.45
N CYS A 153 2.93 10.93 -5.65
CA CYS A 153 2.23 12.11 -6.14
C CYS A 153 2.88 13.39 -5.60
N ILE A 154 3.27 14.29 -6.50
CA ILE A 154 3.84 15.58 -6.15
C ILE A 154 2.89 16.66 -6.67
N LEU A 155 2.37 17.50 -5.77
CA LEU A 155 1.57 18.66 -6.10
C LEU A 155 2.49 19.90 -6.13
N ILE A 156 2.54 20.62 -7.23
CA ILE A 156 3.34 21.82 -7.39
C ILE A 156 2.38 23.02 -7.42
N VAL A 157 2.69 24.01 -6.62
CA VAL A 157 1.86 25.21 -6.46
C VAL A 157 2.71 26.46 -6.65
N GLY A 158 2.35 27.23 -7.67
CA GLY A 158 2.93 28.52 -7.97
C GLY A 158 1.87 29.62 -8.18
N PRO A 159 2.28 30.89 -8.36
CA PRO A 159 1.35 31.99 -8.57
C PRO A 159 0.39 31.78 -9.75
N LYS A 160 0.86 31.14 -10.82
CA LYS A 160 0.02 30.83 -12.01
C LYS A 160 -1.07 29.80 -11.68
N ASP A 161 -0.77 28.84 -10.82
CA ASP A 161 -1.74 27.85 -10.39
C ASP A 161 -2.84 28.52 -9.53
N VAL A 162 -2.46 29.46 -8.69
CA VAL A 162 -3.39 30.26 -7.87
C VAL A 162 -4.35 31.09 -8.77
N GLU A 163 -3.82 31.79 -9.78
CA GLU A 163 -4.61 32.62 -10.72
C GLU A 163 -5.59 31.77 -11.55
N ALA A 164 -5.16 30.55 -11.95
CA ALA A 164 -5.96 29.64 -12.78
C ALA A 164 -6.87 28.69 -11.96
N GLU A 165 -6.81 28.74 -10.64
CA GLU A 165 -7.46 27.80 -9.73
C GLU A 165 -7.14 26.34 -10.08
N THR A 166 -5.87 26.04 -10.36
CA THR A 166 -5.38 24.71 -10.73
C THR A 166 -4.28 24.24 -9.78
N VAL A 167 -3.91 22.98 -9.90
CA VAL A 167 -2.75 22.37 -9.24
C VAL A 167 -1.98 21.57 -10.28
N SER A 168 -0.68 21.81 -10.40
CA SER A 168 0.17 20.98 -11.25
C SER A 168 0.48 19.67 -10.50
N VAL A 169 0.08 18.54 -11.06
CA VAL A 169 0.25 17.20 -10.48
C VAL A 169 1.33 16.47 -11.25
N ARG A 170 2.30 15.93 -10.54
CA ARG A 170 3.35 15.10 -11.11
C ARG A 170 3.33 13.72 -10.45
N LEU A 171 3.14 12.70 -11.25
CA LEU A 171 3.26 11.29 -10.90
C LEU A 171 4.59 10.74 -11.41
N HIS A 172 4.86 9.45 -11.16
CA HIS A 172 6.10 8.82 -11.64
C HIS A 172 6.27 8.89 -13.16
N GLU A 173 5.19 8.65 -13.92
CA GLU A 173 5.23 8.53 -15.38
C GLU A 173 4.41 9.59 -16.12
N SER A 174 3.70 10.47 -15.41
CA SER A 174 2.86 11.49 -16.02
C SER A 174 2.88 12.81 -15.26
N GLU A 175 2.51 13.86 -15.98
CA GLU A 175 2.27 15.19 -15.42
C GLU A 175 0.91 15.67 -15.92
N ASP A 176 0.11 16.21 -15.00
CA ASP A 176 -1.23 16.70 -15.26
C ASP A 176 -1.42 18.10 -14.65
N THR A 177 -2.43 18.82 -15.14
CA THR A 177 -2.92 20.03 -14.48
C THR A 177 -4.39 19.84 -14.13
N VAL A 178 -4.70 19.85 -12.84
CA VAL A 178 -6.02 19.54 -12.30
C VAL A 178 -6.64 20.80 -11.71
N LYS A 179 -7.93 21.04 -11.96
CA LYS A 179 -8.64 22.13 -11.28
C LYS A 179 -8.75 21.83 -9.79
N LEU A 180 -8.65 22.86 -8.96
CA LEU A 180 -8.75 22.71 -7.51
C LEU A 180 -10.07 22.03 -7.10
N ALA A 181 -11.18 22.32 -7.79
CA ALA A 181 -12.47 21.70 -7.53
C ALA A 181 -12.49 20.19 -7.79
N ASP A 182 -11.69 19.70 -8.73
CA ASP A 182 -11.65 18.30 -9.16
C ASP A 182 -10.54 17.51 -8.44
N LEU A 183 -9.72 18.18 -7.64
CA LEU A 183 -8.53 17.58 -7.01
C LEU A 183 -8.88 16.38 -6.11
N ALA A 184 -9.96 16.47 -5.35
CA ALA A 184 -10.38 15.39 -4.45
C ALA A 184 -10.74 14.11 -5.23
N GLU A 185 -11.46 14.23 -6.33
CA GLU A 185 -11.84 13.12 -7.19
C GLU A 185 -10.62 12.54 -7.91
N TYR A 186 -9.74 13.40 -8.41
CA TYR A 186 -8.50 12.99 -9.04
C TYR A 186 -7.66 12.11 -8.10
N ILE A 187 -7.48 12.55 -6.84
CA ILE A 187 -6.66 11.83 -5.85
C ILE A 187 -7.31 10.50 -5.44
N LYS A 188 -8.64 10.43 -5.31
CA LYS A 188 -9.35 9.18 -5.02
C LYS A 188 -9.15 8.11 -6.09
N ASN A 189 -8.89 8.51 -7.33
CA ASN A 189 -8.68 7.62 -8.46
C ASN A 189 -7.22 7.17 -8.62
N LEU A 190 -6.27 7.68 -7.82
CA LEU A 190 -4.88 7.21 -7.82
C LEU A 190 -4.78 5.79 -7.23
N LYS A 191 -4.05 4.92 -7.93
CA LYS A 191 -3.86 3.51 -7.58
C LYS A 191 -2.52 3.24 -6.88
#